data_dc7833149cf14f8e06052729f61d9d28
#
_entry.id   dc7833149cf14f8e06052729f61d9d28
#
_cell.length_a   1.000
_cell.length_b   1.000
_cell.length_c   1.000
_cell.angle_alpha   90.00
_cell.angle_beta   90.00
_cell.angle_gamma   90.00
#
_symmetry.space_group_name_H-M   'P 1'
#
loop_
_entity.id
_entity.type
_entity.pdbx_description
1 polymer ?
#
loop_
_entity_poly.entity_id
_entity_poly.type
_entity_poly.pdbx_seq_one_letter_code
_entity_poly.pdbx_strand_id
1 'polypeptide(L)'
;CRQTDLLIAAGNTKKIINVKKGQFLSPYDIPNIVEKIKSTKNENILITERGTSFGYNNLISDFRSLEIMKEYEFPIIFDATHSVQEPGGLGQSSGGNRAFVPILSTAAVSVGIAGIFIETHDDPDNAPSDGPNMLNLKDLKKLILKLKDFDNLAKS
;
A
#
# COMPACT_ATOMS: atom_id res chain seq x y z
N CYS A 1 -3.09 -10.35 6.79
CA CYS A 1 -4.52 -10.04 6.59
C CYS A 1 -5.45 -11.28 6.64
N ARG A 2 -4.96 -12.53 6.57
CA ARG A 2 -5.81 -13.74 6.70
C ARG A 2 -5.92 -14.29 8.13
N GLN A 3 -5.07 -13.87 9.06
CA GLN A 3 -5.11 -14.32 10.45
C GLN A 3 -6.25 -13.63 11.18
N THR A 4 -7.32 -14.37 11.43
CA THR A 4 -8.53 -13.85 12.08
C THR A 4 -8.23 -13.30 13.47
N ASP A 5 -7.46 -14.04 14.27
CA ASP A 5 -7.14 -13.65 15.66
C ASP A 5 -6.35 -12.33 15.71
N LEU A 6 -5.42 -12.11 14.76
CA LEU A 6 -4.67 -10.87 14.65
C LEU A 6 -5.58 -9.69 14.30
N LEU A 7 -6.49 -9.89 13.35
CA LEU A 7 -7.45 -8.84 12.94
C LEU A 7 -8.39 -8.47 14.11
N ILE A 8 -8.88 -9.44 14.85
CA ILE A 8 -9.72 -9.23 16.03
C ILE A 8 -8.91 -8.53 17.12
N ALA A 9 -7.69 -8.97 17.41
CA ALA A 9 -6.82 -8.34 18.40
C ALA A 9 -6.53 -6.87 18.05
N ALA A 10 -6.20 -6.59 16.78
CA ALA A 10 -6.00 -5.24 16.30
C ALA A 10 -7.28 -4.40 16.44
N GLY A 11 -8.44 -4.93 16.02
CA GLY A 11 -9.73 -4.24 16.14
C GLY A 11 -10.11 -3.89 17.58
N ASN A 12 -9.80 -4.77 18.53
CA ASN A 12 -10.05 -4.55 19.96
C ASN A 12 -9.26 -3.39 20.55
N THR A 13 -8.19 -2.95 19.92
CA THR A 13 -7.44 -1.77 20.35
C THR A 13 -8.23 -0.47 20.22
N LYS A 14 -9.31 -0.46 19.42
CA LYS A 14 -10.11 0.72 19.08
C LYS A 14 -9.34 1.84 18.38
N LYS A 15 -8.12 1.57 17.96
CA LYS A 15 -7.31 2.50 17.15
C LYS A 15 -7.69 2.39 15.67
N ILE A 16 -7.19 3.31 14.86
CA ILE A 16 -7.28 3.20 13.40
C ILE A 16 -6.45 2.00 12.96
N ILE A 17 -7.06 1.08 12.21
CA ILE A 17 -6.42 -0.13 11.71
C ILE A 17 -6.17 0.02 10.22
N ASN A 18 -4.91 0.07 9.82
CA ASN A 18 -4.54 0.02 8.41
C ASN A 18 -4.21 -1.42 8.01
N VAL A 19 -5.04 -2.00 7.15
CA VAL A 19 -4.85 -3.37 6.67
C VAL A 19 -4.22 -3.37 5.29
N LYS A 20 -3.01 -3.89 5.17
CA LYS A 20 -2.39 -4.15 3.86
C LYS A 20 -3.01 -5.41 3.24
N LYS A 21 -3.55 -5.27 2.03
CA LYS A 21 -4.07 -6.39 1.24
C LYS A 21 -2.94 -7.40 0.98
N GLY A 22 -3.18 -8.67 1.18
CA GLY A 22 -2.20 -9.72 0.86
C GLY A 22 -1.92 -9.79 -0.65
N GLN A 23 -0.68 -10.11 -1.00
CA GLN A 23 -0.22 -10.23 -2.40
C GLN A 23 -0.97 -11.27 -3.23
N PHE A 24 -1.66 -12.18 -2.57
CA PHE A 24 -2.42 -13.30 -3.15
C PHE A 24 -3.94 -13.12 -3.02
N LEU A 25 -4.41 -12.00 -2.46
CA LEU A 25 -5.84 -11.73 -2.26
C LEU A 25 -6.43 -10.94 -3.41
N SER A 26 -7.62 -11.34 -3.81
CA SER A 26 -8.47 -10.54 -4.66
C SER A 26 -8.97 -9.28 -3.93
N PRO A 27 -9.16 -8.14 -4.62
CA PRO A 27 -9.83 -6.99 -4.02
C PRO A 27 -11.25 -7.32 -3.53
N TYR A 28 -11.92 -8.29 -4.12
CA TYR A 28 -13.25 -8.78 -3.71
C TYR A 28 -13.25 -9.55 -2.38
N ASP A 29 -12.08 -9.94 -1.86
CA ASP A 29 -11.95 -10.59 -0.55
C ASP A 29 -11.87 -9.60 0.63
N ILE A 30 -11.75 -8.30 0.35
CA ILE A 30 -11.62 -7.25 1.37
C ILE A 30 -12.80 -7.21 2.35
N PRO A 31 -14.06 -7.38 1.93
CA PRO A 31 -15.18 -7.42 2.88
C PRO A 31 -15.00 -8.46 3.99
N ASN A 32 -14.46 -9.63 3.67
CA ASN A 32 -14.20 -10.68 4.67
C ASN A 32 -13.19 -10.25 5.75
N ILE A 33 -12.24 -9.38 5.40
CA ILE A 33 -11.26 -8.84 6.35
C ILE A 33 -11.90 -7.76 7.21
N VAL A 34 -12.63 -6.86 6.58
CA VAL A 34 -13.34 -5.75 7.23
C VAL A 34 -14.32 -6.27 8.26
N GLU A 35 -15.15 -7.27 7.92
CA GLU A 35 -16.13 -7.85 8.83
C GLU A 35 -15.50 -8.42 10.11
N LYS A 36 -14.30 -9.01 10.01
CA LYS A 36 -13.56 -9.49 11.19
C LYS A 36 -13.14 -8.36 12.12
N ILE A 37 -12.76 -7.21 11.58
CA ILE A 37 -12.44 -6.04 12.41
C ILE A 37 -13.73 -5.41 12.97
N LYS A 38 -14.77 -5.26 12.14
CA LYS A 38 -16.07 -4.71 12.55
C LYS A 38 -16.75 -5.56 13.63
N SER A 39 -16.51 -6.87 13.68
CA SER A 39 -17.04 -7.73 14.76
C SER A 39 -16.57 -7.27 16.16
N THR A 40 -15.46 -6.52 16.24
CA THR A 40 -14.98 -5.88 17.47
C THR A 40 -15.65 -4.53 17.75
N LYS A 41 -16.59 -4.07 16.93
CA LYS A 41 -17.18 -2.72 16.96
C LYS A 41 -16.15 -1.61 16.70
N ASN A 42 -15.15 -1.88 15.85
CA ASN A 42 -14.19 -0.89 15.36
C ASN A 42 -14.40 -0.68 13.86
N GLU A 43 -14.79 0.52 13.48
CA GLU A 43 -15.04 0.92 12.07
C GLU A 43 -13.94 1.85 11.52
N ASN A 44 -12.92 2.17 12.33
CA ASN A 44 -11.80 2.99 11.91
C ASN A 44 -10.80 2.15 11.11
N ILE A 45 -11.10 1.89 9.84
CA ILE A 45 -10.35 0.98 8.99
C ILE A 45 -9.83 1.72 7.76
N LEU A 46 -8.55 1.52 7.43
CA LEU A 46 -7.93 1.89 6.16
C LEU A 46 -7.54 0.60 5.43
N ILE A 47 -7.66 0.58 4.12
CA ILE A 47 -7.26 -0.55 3.27
C ILE A 47 -6.09 -0.12 2.40
N THR A 48 -5.01 -0.88 2.43
CA THR A 48 -3.80 -0.58 1.65
C THR A 48 -3.57 -1.62 0.56
N GLU A 49 -3.53 -1.18 -0.69
CA GLU A 49 -3.02 -1.94 -1.84
C GLU A 49 -1.50 -1.89 -1.83
N ARG A 50 -0.85 -3.03 -2.06
CA ARG A 50 0.62 -3.16 -2.04
C ARG A 50 1.20 -4.05 -3.15
N GLY A 51 0.43 -4.32 -4.19
CA GLY A 51 0.80 -5.21 -5.28
C GLY A 51 0.32 -6.65 -5.08
N THR A 52 0.21 -7.34 -6.19
CA THR A 52 -0.25 -8.73 -6.27
C THR A 52 0.85 -9.57 -6.92
N SER A 53 1.10 -10.76 -6.39
CA SER A 53 2.08 -11.70 -6.93
C SER A 53 1.72 -12.08 -8.37
N PHE A 54 2.70 -11.96 -9.27
CA PHE A 54 2.54 -12.30 -10.68
C PHE A 54 3.81 -13.00 -11.17
N GLY A 55 3.78 -14.32 -11.23
CA GLY A 55 4.95 -15.13 -11.50
C GLY A 55 5.91 -15.21 -10.30
N TYR A 56 7.17 -15.52 -10.57
CA TYR A 56 8.21 -15.64 -9.54
C TYR A 56 8.82 -14.26 -9.24
N ASN A 57 8.97 -13.97 -7.96
CA ASN A 57 9.71 -12.80 -7.45
C ASN A 57 9.23 -11.45 -8.06
N ASN A 58 7.97 -11.36 -8.47
CA ASN A 58 7.45 -10.15 -9.11
C ASN A 58 6.08 -9.77 -8.56
N LEU A 59 5.84 -8.46 -8.49
CA LEU A 59 4.55 -7.88 -8.10
C LEU A 59 4.03 -7.00 -9.23
N ILE A 60 2.71 -7.02 -9.39
CA ILE A 60 1.99 -6.10 -10.28
C ILE A 60 0.98 -5.31 -9.45
N SER A 61 0.89 -4.00 -9.71
CA SER A 61 -0.17 -3.16 -9.18
C SER A 61 -1.32 -3.10 -10.18
N ASP A 62 -2.42 -3.77 -9.88
CA ASP A 62 -3.65 -3.67 -10.65
C ASP A 62 -4.46 -2.46 -10.16
N PHE A 63 -4.42 -1.36 -10.90
CA PHE A 63 -5.12 -0.12 -10.51
C PHE A 63 -6.65 -0.25 -10.51
N ARG A 64 -7.22 -1.24 -11.20
CA ARG A 64 -8.65 -1.56 -11.09
C ARG A 64 -9.01 -2.00 -9.68
N SER A 65 -8.06 -2.61 -8.94
CA SER A 65 -8.27 -3.02 -7.56
C SER A 65 -8.53 -1.83 -6.63
N LEU A 66 -7.94 -0.67 -6.93
CA LEU A 66 -8.18 0.55 -6.16
C LEU A 66 -9.63 1.00 -6.28
N GLU A 67 -10.17 1.02 -7.51
CA GLU A 67 -11.56 1.39 -7.76
C GLU A 67 -12.54 0.39 -7.14
N ILE A 68 -12.30 -0.91 -7.32
CA ILE A 68 -13.11 -1.97 -6.71
C ILE A 68 -13.16 -1.81 -5.18
N MET A 69 -12.01 -1.55 -4.54
CA MET A 69 -11.96 -1.41 -3.08
C MET A 69 -12.62 -0.13 -2.58
N LYS A 70 -12.68 0.95 -3.38
CA LYS A 70 -13.43 2.17 -3.02
C LYS A 70 -14.92 1.92 -2.85
N GLU A 71 -15.50 0.94 -3.57
CA GLU A 71 -16.91 0.56 -3.43
C GLU A 71 -17.30 0.09 -2.02
N TYR A 72 -16.32 -0.29 -1.21
CA TYR A 72 -16.55 -0.71 0.19
C TYR A 72 -16.57 0.45 1.19
N GLU A 73 -16.45 1.70 0.70
CA GLU A 73 -16.56 2.93 1.49
C GLU A 73 -15.50 3.10 2.60
N PHE A 74 -14.36 2.44 2.47
CA PHE A 74 -13.19 2.65 3.34
C PHE A 74 -12.11 3.47 2.62
N PRO A 75 -11.36 4.32 3.35
CA PRO A 75 -10.26 5.03 2.75
C PRO A 75 -9.21 4.06 2.19
N ILE A 76 -8.89 4.21 0.91
CA ILE A 76 -7.91 3.38 0.21
C ILE A 76 -6.56 4.06 0.21
N ILE A 77 -5.54 3.34 0.63
CA ILE A 77 -4.14 3.74 0.64
C ILE A 77 -3.39 2.92 -0.41
N PHE A 78 -2.47 3.52 -1.12
CA PHE A 78 -1.54 2.80 -1.98
C PHE A 78 -0.15 2.78 -1.36
N ASP A 79 0.40 1.60 -1.15
CA ASP A 79 1.78 1.40 -0.67
C ASP A 79 2.74 1.43 -1.86
N ALA A 80 3.33 2.59 -2.11
CA ALA A 80 4.22 2.81 -3.23
C ALA A 80 5.61 2.18 -3.03
N THR A 81 6.02 1.96 -1.79
CA THR A 81 7.30 1.32 -1.47
C THR A 81 7.26 -0.18 -1.75
N HIS A 82 6.27 -0.87 -1.17
CA HIS A 82 6.24 -2.33 -1.27
C HIS A 82 5.60 -2.83 -2.57
N SER A 83 4.91 -1.98 -3.32
CA SER A 83 4.38 -2.34 -4.65
C SER A 83 5.47 -2.55 -5.70
N VAL A 84 6.66 -2.00 -5.49
CA VAL A 84 7.81 -2.13 -6.40
C VAL A 84 8.85 -3.14 -5.92
N GLN A 85 8.51 -3.90 -4.89
CA GLN A 85 9.36 -4.92 -4.31
C GLN A 85 9.42 -6.14 -5.23
N GLU A 86 10.59 -6.78 -5.27
CA GLU A 86 10.82 -8.10 -5.88
C GLU A 86 11.05 -9.11 -4.76
N PRO A 87 9.99 -9.78 -4.25
CA PRO A 87 10.10 -10.65 -3.09
C PRO A 87 11.11 -11.78 -3.33
N GLY A 88 12.15 -11.88 -2.48
CA GLY A 88 13.20 -12.89 -2.64
C GLY A 88 14.10 -12.68 -3.87
N GLY A 89 14.03 -11.55 -4.57
CA GLY A 89 14.79 -11.30 -5.79
C GLY A 89 16.31 -11.29 -5.61
N LEU A 90 16.79 -11.07 -4.38
CA LEU A 90 18.21 -11.13 -4.00
C LEU A 90 18.56 -12.39 -3.18
N GLY A 91 17.74 -13.45 -3.24
CA GLY A 91 17.93 -14.69 -2.51
C GLY A 91 17.54 -14.58 -1.04
N GLN A 92 18.38 -14.03 -0.18
CA GLN A 92 18.10 -13.87 1.27
C GLN A 92 17.36 -12.57 1.62
N SER A 93 17.21 -11.65 0.66
CA SER A 93 16.49 -10.40 0.83
C SER A 93 15.61 -10.09 -0.38
N SER A 94 14.65 -9.19 -0.20
CA SER A 94 13.84 -8.67 -1.30
C SER A 94 14.65 -7.68 -2.12
N GLY A 95 14.57 -7.82 -3.44
CA GLY A 95 14.97 -6.79 -4.40
C GLY A 95 13.86 -5.76 -4.60
N GLY A 96 14.04 -4.91 -5.59
CA GLY A 96 13.03 -3.95 -6.03
C GLY A 96 13.63 -2.79 -6.81
N ASN A 97 12.75 -1.91 -7.28
CA ASN A 97 13.18 -0.77 -8.08
C ASN A 97 12.47 0.52 -7.66
N ARG A 98 13.15 1.31 -6.82
CA ARG A 98 12.65 2.61 -6.32
C ARG A 98 12.32 3.63 -7.42
N ALA A 99 12.88 3.45 -8.64
CA ALA A 99 12.57 4.36 -9.75
C ALA A 99 11.08 4.34 -10.13
N PHE A 100 10.37 3.25 -9.83
CA PHE A 100 8.93 3.14 -10.08
C PHE A 100 8.06 3.76 -8.97
N VAL A 101 8.60 4.06 -7.79
CA VAL A 101 7.84 4.65 -6.68
C VAL A 101 7.13 5.95 -7.10
N PRO A 102 7.81 6.94 -7.71
CA PRO A 102 7.13 8.17 -8.13
C PRO A 102 6.09 7.94 -9.24
N ILE A 103 6.35 6.97 -10.13
CA ILE A 103 5.47 6.65 -11.27
C ILE A 103 4.17 6.04 -10.75
N LEU A 104 4.27 4.97 -9.96
CA LEU A 104 3.10 4.27 -9.44
C LEU A 104 2.33 5.12 -8.42
N SER A 105 3.03 5.93 -7.61
CA SER A 105 2.38 6.91 -6.71
C SER A 105 1.51 7.88 -7.48
N THR A 106 2.04 8.45 -8.57
CA THR A 106 1.29 9.40 -9.41
C THR A 106 0.06 8.73 -10.02
N ALA A 107 0.22 7.53 -10.58
CA ALA A 107 -0.88 6.78 -11.16
C ALA A 107 -1.97 6.44 -10.12
N ALA A 108 -1.56 6.02 -8.91
CA ALA A 108 -2.50 5.69 -7.84
C ALA A 108 -3.29 6.92 -7.35
N VAL A 109 -2.63 8.04 -7.17
CA VAL A 109 -3.30 9.29 -6.76
C VAL A 109 -4.30 9.75 -7.83
N SER A 110 -3.97 9.56 -9.11
CA SER A 110 -4.89 9.91 -10.22
C SER A 110 -6.18 9.08 -10.22
N VAL A 111 -6.25 7.95 -9.52
CA VAL A 111 -7.49 7.18 -9.30
C VAL A 111 -8.37 7.80 -8.20
N GLY A 112 -7.87 8.82 -7.47
CA GLY A 112 -8.63 9.49 -6.39
C GLY A 112 -8.68 8.68 -5.09
N ILE A 113 -7.59 8.03 -4.73
CA ILE A 113 -7.44 7.31 -3.44
C ILE A 113 -7.29 8.28 -2.26
N ALA A 114 -7.43 7.75 -1.02
CA ALA A 114 -7.36 8.56 0.19
C ALA A 114 -5.94 8.94 0.60
N GLY A 115 -4.93 8.13 0.23
CA GLY A 115 -3.56 8.44 0.62
C GLY A 115 -2.50 7.50 0.04
N ILE A 116 -1.24 7.83 0.28
CA ILE A 116 -0.05 7.07 -0.13
C ILE A 116 0.76 6.70 1.10
N PHE A 117 1.26 5.47 1.12
CA PHE A 117 2.31 5.02 2.04
C PHE A 117 3.65 5.01 1.30
N ILE A 118 4.65 5.70 1.84
CA ILE A 118 6.00 5.77 1.29
C ILE A 118 7.01 5.63 2.42
N GLU A 119 7.93 4.69 2.30
CA GLU A 119 9.12 4.61 3.15
C GLU A 119 10.25 5.45 2.57
N THR A 120 10.95 6.15 3.44
CA THR A 120 12.05 7.03 3.06
C THR A 120 13.24 6.84 3.98
N HIS A 121 14.43 7.03 3.45
CA HIS A 121 15.67 7.02 4.19
C HIS A 121 16.61 8.08 3.62
N ASP A 122 17.48 8.65 4.42
CA ASP A 122 18.50 9.61 3.97
C ASP A 122 19.60 8.94 3.12
N ASP A 123 19.88 7.67 3.41
CA ASP A 123 20.77 6.80 2.63
C ASP A 123 20.10 5.43 2.38
N PRO A 124 19.21 5.31 1.39
CA PRO A 124 18.47 4.08 1.13
C PRO A 124 19.33 2.86 0.82
N ASP A 125 20.52 3.05 0.26
CA ASP A 125 21.38 1.94 -0.12
C ASP A 125 22.03 1.26 1.09
N ASN A 126 22.11 1.96 2.21
CA ASN A 126 22.57 1.46 3.50
C ASN A 126 21.44 1.30 4.54
N ALA A 127 20.18 1.34 4.12
CA ALA A 127 19.05 1.12 5.00
C ALA A 127 19.02 -0.33 5.53
N PRO A 128 18.58 -0.57 6.77
CA PRO A 128 18.59 -1.91 7.38
C PRO A 128 17.63 -2.90 6.71
N SER A 129 16.60 -2.42 6.00
CA SER A 129 15.66 -3.22 5.21
C SER A 129 15.10 -2.39 4.05
N ASP A 130 14.55 -3.05 3.06
CA ASP A 130 13.80 -2.46 1.93
C ASP A 130 14.52 -1.36 1.15
N GLY A 131 15.84 -1.22 1.33
CA GLY A 131 16.66 -0.20 0.68
C GLY A 131 16.39 -0.01 -0.82
N PRO A 132 16.34 -1.08 -1.64
CA PRO A 132 16.05 -0.98 -3.07
C PRO A 132 14.69 -0.32 -3.41
N ASN A 133 13.76 -0.29 -2.46
CA ASN A 133 12.40 0.23 -2.63
C ASN A 133 12.20 1.61 -2.00
N MET A 134 13.05 1.99 -1.04
CA MET A 134 12.91 3.24 -0.32
C MET A 134 13.24 4.44 -1.19
N LEU A 135 12.41 5.48 -1.08
CA LEU A 135 12.69 6.77 -1.67
C LEU A 135 13.76 7.51 -0.84
N ASN A 136 14.68 8.19 -1.52
CA ASN A 136 15.61 9.08 -0.81
C ASN A 136 14.84 10.25 -0.20
N LEU A 137 15.09 10.55 1.07
CA LEU A 137 14.37 11.60 1.80
C LEU A 137 14.45 12.97 1.14
N LYS A 138 15.57 13.29 0.45
CA LYS A 138 15.74 14.56 -0.29
C LYS A 138 14.74 14.72 -1.44
N ASP A 139 14.24 13.61 -2.01
CA ASP A 139 13.32 13.61 -3.15
C ASP A 139 11.85 13.65 -2.72
N LEU A 140 11.56 13.36 -1.44
CA LEU A 140 10.20 13.25 -0.91
C LEU A 140 9.38 14.53 -1.10
N LYS A 141 9.95 15.69 -0.76
CA LYS A 141 9.24 16.98 -0.89
C LYS A 141 8.77 17.23 -2.31
N LYS A 142 9.65 17.00 -3.29
CA LYS A 142 9.32 17.17 -4.72
C LYS A 142 8.20 16.24 -5.15
N LEU A 143 8.27 14.98 -4.71
CA LEU A 143 7.22 14.00 -5.00
C LEU A 143 5.89 14.39 -4.39
N ILE A 144 5.84 14.76 -3.10
CA ILE A 144 4.60 15.16 -2.43
C ILE A 144 3.93 16.34 -3.13
N LEU A 145 4.70 17.36 -3.53
CA LEU A 145 4.13 18.51 -4.25
C LEU A 145 3.46 18.07 -5.54
N LYS A 146 4.15 17.25 -6.32
CA LYS A 146 3.58 16.67 -7.56
C LYS A 146 2.31 15.85 -7.28
N LEU A 147 2.33 14.98 -6.26
CA LEU A 147 1.16 14.15 -5.92
C LEU A 147 -0.04 14.99 -5.51
N LYS A 148 0.17 16.12 -4.81
CA LYS A 148 -0.92 17.05 -4.45
C LYS A 148 -1.58 17.67 -5.67
N ASP A 149 -0.82 18.00 -6.71
CA ASP A 149 -1.38 18.54 -7.95
C ASP A 149 -2.29 17.48 -8.62
N PHE A 150 -1.84 16.22 -8.69
CA PHE A 150 -2.65 15.13 -9.23
C PHE A 150 -3.86 14.79 -8.36
N ASP A 151 -3.74 14.85 -7.04
CA ASP A 151 -4.85 14.65 -6.11
C ASP A 151 -5.95 15.70 -6.28
N ASN A 152 -5.55 16.97 -6.38
CA ASN A 152 -6.47 18.08 -6.64
C ASN A 152 -7.23 17.88 -7.97
N LEU A 153 -6.52 17.46 -9.02
CA LEU A 153 -7.13 17.20 -10.32
C LEU A 153 -8.09 15.99 -10.28
N ALA A 154 -7.71 14.92 -9.57
CA ALA A 154 -8.52 13.70 -9.48
C ALA A 154 -9.82 13.89 -8.65
N LYS A 155 -9.85 14.88 -7.75
CA LYS A 155 -10.96 15.13 -6.82
C LYS A 155 -11.75 16.42 -7.15
N SER A 156 -11.41 17.10 -8.25
CA SER A 156 -12.15 18.27 -8.78
C SER A 156 -13.40 17.86 -9.63
#